data_7f6075b3b4b7177f61e462a504d88493
#
_entry.id   7f6075b3b4b7177f61e462a504d88493
#
_cell.length_a   1.000
_cell.length_b   1.000
_cell.length_c   1.000
_cell.angle_alpha   90.00
_cell.angle_beta   90.00
_cell.angle_gamma   90.00
#
_symmetry.space_group_name_H-M   'P 1'
#
loop_
_entity.id
_entity.type
_entity.pdbx_description
1 polymer ?
#
loop_
_entity_poly.entity_id
_entity_poly.type
_entity_poly.pdbx_seq_one_letter_code
_entity_poly.pdbx_strand_id
1 'polypeptide(L)'
;VVRTDRLGTITVRPDPDPSAVVADWQEGPACPVVELKSGTKTSTIPRRVVVVSTSPDVTPPVVGVWTNPDADSQTIVTEQRIESSTVTTVAAAESLARMSGERWARPQQSVQVTVPARPDLGYRDPVALTRHQAGVSGVYRVQSWDLTLSGPDDAPALMSVAMMVRQ
;
A
#
# COMPACT_ATOMS: atom_id res chain seq x y z
N VAL A 1 -11.87 -5.36 4.73
CA VAL A 1 -11.27 -4.26 5.49
C VAL A 1 -11.90 -4.20 6.87
N VAL A 2 -11.10 -4.10 7.91
CA VAL A 2 -11.56 -3.88 9.28
C VAL A 2 -11.56 -2.37 9.54
N ARG A 3 -12.70 -1.84 9.94
CA ARG A 3 -12.84 -0.42 10.32
C ARG A 3 -13.44 -0.32 11.71
N THR A 4 -13.02 0.69 12.45
CA THR A 4 -13.62 1.06 13.73
C THR A 4 -14.40 2.37 13.51
N ASP A 5 -15.66 2.40 13.88
CA ASP A 5 -16.47 3.61 13.84
C ASP A 5 -16.17 4.52 15.06
N ARG A 6 -16.81 5.69 15.10
CA ARG A 6 -16.64 6.68 16.19
C ARG A 6 -17.11 6.17 17.57
N LEU A 7 -17.87 5.09 17.59
CA LEU A 7 -18.39 4.44 18.81
C LEU A 7 -17.53 3.24 19.23
N GLY A 8 -16.43 2.97 18.53
CA GLY A 8 -15.55 1.84 18.80
C GLY A 8 -16.04 0.51 18.23
N THR A 9 -17.10 0.51 17.41
CA THR A 9 -17.62 -0.72 16.80
C THR A 9 -16.68 -1.18 15.69
N ILE A 10 -16.21 -2.41 15.76
CA ILE A 10 -15.38 -3.02 14.72
C ILE A 10 -16.30 -3.56 13.63
N THR A 11 -16.15 -3.05 12.43
CA THR A 11 -16.89 -3.49 11.24
C THR A 11 -15.94 -4.15 10.25
N VAL A 12 -16.27 -5.36 9.82
CA VAL A 12 -15.56 -6.03 8.72
C VAL A 12 -16.35 -5.82 7.44
N ARG A 13 -15.78 -5.12 6.49
CA ARG A 13 -16.38 -4.89 5.16
C ARG A 13 -15.49 -5.47 4.08
N PRO A 14 -16.07 -5.91 2.96
CA PRO A 14 -15.26 -6.23 1.78
C PRO A 14 -14.45 -5.01 1.36
N ASP A 15 -13.38 -5.27 0.63
CA ASP A 15 -12.57 -4.19 0.06
C ASP A 15 -13.43 -3.37 -0.91
N PRO A 16 -13.41 -2.02 -0.86
CA PRO A 16 -14.19 -1.21 -1.81
C PRO A 16 -13.86 -1.58 -3.24
N ASP A 17 -14.89 -1.64 -4.09
CA ASP A 17 -14.69 -1.86 -5.53
C ASP A 17 -13.82 -0.71 -6.08
N PRO A 18 -12.71 -1.03 -6.76
CA PRO A 18 -11.85 -0.01 -7.35
C PRO A 18 -12.50 0.79 -8.46
N SER A 19 -13.54 0.25 -9.08
CA SER A 19 -14.32 0.97 -10.09
C SER A 19 -15.25 2.03 -9.48
N ALA A 20 -15.55 1.91 -8.18
CA ALA A 20 -16.37 2.87 -7.44
C ALA A 20 -15.51 4.03 -6.90
N VAL A 21 -14.89 4.79 -7.81
CA VAL A 21 -14.06 5.95 -7.47
C VAL A 21 -14.87 6.96 -6.66
N VAL A 22 -14.40 7.28 -5.45
CA VAL A 22 -15.04 8.23 -4.53
C VAL A 22 -14.69 9.67 -4.89
N ALA A 23 -13.48 9.88 -5.42
CA ALA A 23 -13.03 11.19 -5.86
C ALA A 23 -12.19 11.05 -7.14
N ASP A 24 -12.40 11.97 -8.08
CA ASP A 24 -11.64 12.04 -9.33
C ASP A 24 -10.92 13.40 -9.40
N TRP A 25 -9.59 13.36 -9.33
CA TRP A 25 -8.73 14.54 -9.30
C TRP A 25 -7.90 14.62 -10.58
N GLN A 26 -8.54 15.05 -11.63
CA GLN A 26 -7.91 15.21 -12.94
C GLN A 26 -7.14 16.54 -13.04
N GLU A 27 -6.09 16.54 -13.84
CA GLU A 27 -5.32 17.74 -14.15
C GLU A 27 -6.20 18.76 -14.87
N GLY A 28 -6.16 20.02 -14.43
CA GLY A 28 -6.93 21.11 -15.03
C GLY A 28 -7.27 22.19 -14.00
N PRO A 29 -7.95 23.27 -14.45
CA PRO A 29 -8.25 24.43 -13.60
C PRO A 29 -9.20 24.10 -12.43
N ALA A 30 -9.97 23.02 -12.52
CA ALA A 30 -10.88 22.58 -11.46
C ALA A 30 -10.24 21.53 -10.51
N CYS A 31 -8.96 21.21 -10.69
CA CYS A 31 -8.30 20.22 -9.85
C CYS A 31 -8.10 20.74 -8.43
N PRO A 32 -8.62 20.08 -7.40
CA PRO A 32 -8.50 20.54 -6.02
C PRO A 32 -7.11 20.28 -5.42
N VAL A 33 -6.22 19.58 -6.13
CA VAL A 33 -4.88 19.25 -5.61
C VAL A 33 -3.99 20.48 -5.62
N VAL A 34 -3.65 20.95 -4.42
CA VAL A 34 -2.79 22.13 -4.19
C VAL A 34 -1.32 21.74 -4.28
N GLU A 35 -0.95 20.60 -3.67
CA GLU A 35 0.41 20.09 -3.66
C GLU A 35 0.39 18.58 -3.92
N LEU A 36 1.39 18.08 -4.65
CA LEU A 36 1.56 16.66 -4.90
C LEU A 36 3.02 16.27 -4.71
N LYS A 37 3.23 15.23 -3.89
CA LYS A 37 4.52 14.56 -3.73
C LYS A 37 4.35 13.11 -4.14
N SER A 38 5.13 12.66 -5.11
CA SER A 38 5.15 11.26 -5.53
C SER A 38 6.49 10.61 -5.25
N GLY A 39 6.47 9.35 -4.87
CA GLY A 39 7.67 8.58 -4.62
C GLY A 39 7.44 7.10 -4.94
N THR A 40 8.44 6.46 -5.50
CA THR A 40 8.45 5.02 -5.73
C THR A 40 9.45 4.39 -4.79
N LYS A 41 8.95 3.53 -3.88
CA LYS A 41 9.83 2.75 -3.01
C LYS A 41 10.34 1.53 -3.76
N THR A 42 11.57 1.59 -4.22
CA THR A 42 12.28 0.46 -4.86
C THR A 42 13.31 -0.20 -3.94
N SER A 43 13.79 0.53 -2.94
CA SER A 43 14.87 0.07 -2.03
C SER A 43 14.49 -1.11 -1.13
N THR A 44 13.22 -1.45 -1.04
CA THR A 44 12.71 -2.55 -0.19
C THR A 44 12.23 -3.75 -1.00
N ILE A 45 12.44 -3.76 -2.33
CA ILE A 45 12.07 -4.91 -3.16
C ILE A 45 13.05 -6.05 -2.86
N PRO A 46 12.58 -7.16 -2.26
CA PRO A 46 13.47 -8.28 -1.96
C PRO A 46 13.83 -9.02 -3.25
N ARG A 47 15.09 -9.41 -3.36
CA ARG A 47 15.52 -10.36 -4.37
C ARG A 47 15.13 -11.80 -4.02
N ARG A 48 15.08 -12.08 -2.71
CA ARG A 48 14.78 -13.42 -2.21
C ARG A 48 13.88 -13.33 -0.97
N VAL A 49 12.90 -14.20 -0.90
CA VAL A 49 12.08 -14.39 0.29
C VAL A 49 12.25 -15.82 0.76
N VAL A 50 12.59 -15.98 2.04
CA VAL A 50 12.79 -17.27 2.69
C VAL A 50 11.78 -17.41 3.81
N VAL A 51 10.96 -18.45 3.74
CA VAL A 51 10.03 -18.82 4.81
C VAL A 51 10.61 -20.00 5.57
N VAL A 52 10.71 -19.88 6.87
CA VAL A 52 11.22 -20.94 7.75
C VAL A 52 10.14 -21.33 8.75
N SER A 53 9.85 -22.60 8.85
CA SER A 53 8.96 -23.12 9.88
C SER A 53 9.60 -23.00 11.26
N THR A 54 8.84 -22.49 12.21
CA THR A 54 9.18 -22.51 13.65
C THR A 54 8.24 -23.41 14.44
N SER A 55 7.46 -24.27 13.73
CA SER A 55 6.58 -25.24 14.38
C SER A 55 7.40 -26.27 15.15
N PRO A 56 7.09 -26.54 16.42
CA PRO A 56 7.77 -27.57 17.21
C PRO A 56 7.49 -28.99 16.68
N ASP A 57 6.41 -29.17 15.92
CA ASP A 57 5.99 -30.45 15.38
C ASP A 57 6.77 -30.86 14.10
N VAL A 58 7.63 -29.96 13.61
CA VAL A 58 8.35 -30.16 12.33
C VAL A 58 9.85 -30.13 12.55
N THR A 59 10.47 -31.30 12.49
CA THR A 59 11.93 -31.47 12.61
C THR A 59 12.45 -32.35 11.49
N PRO A 60 13.41 -31.90 10.64
CA PRO A 60 14.00 -30.55 10.62
C PRO A 60 13.02 -29.47 10.15
N PRO A 61 13.30 -28.18 10.44
CA PRO A 61 12.45 -27.07 10.01
C PRO A 61 12.26 -27.06 8.49
N VAL A 62 11.01 -26.90 8.08
CA VAL A 62 10.67 -26.74 6.67
C VAL A 62 11.07 -25.37 6.18
N VAL A 63 11.63 -25.30 4.98
CA VAL A 63 12.07 -24.06 4.33
C VAL A 63 11.45 -23.95 2.95
N GLY A 64 10.85 -22.80 2.67
CA GLY A 64 10.38 -22.41 1.34
C GLY A 64 11.14 -21.18 0.86
N VAL A 65 11.46 -21.16 -0.43
CA VAL A 65 12.24 -20.05 -1.03
C VAL A 65 11.54 -19.56 -2.29
N TRP A 66 11.45 -18.26 -2.41
CA TRP A 66 11.07 -17.59 -3.64
C TRP A 66 12.16 -16.61 -4.04
N THR A 67 12.50 -16.56 -5.33
CA THR A 67 13.45 -15.63 -5.90
C THR A 67 12.74 -14.73 -6.89
N ASN A 68 12.96 -13.43 -6.79
CA ASN A 68 12.37 -12.45 -7.71
C ASN A 68 12.92 -12.67 -9.13
N PRO A 69 12.06 -13.03 -10.09
CA PRO A 69 12.50 -13.25 -11.48
C PRO A 69 12.97 -11.97 -12.18
N ASP A 70 12.46 -10.82 -11.74
CA ASP A 70 12.75 -9.52 -12.34
C ASP A 70 13.92 -8.79 -11.67
N ALA A 71 14.55 -9.41 -10.66
CA ALA A 71 15.69 -8.80 -9.98
C ALA A 71 16.92 -8.85 -10.85
N ASP A 72 17.46 -7.66 -11.19
CA ASP A 72 18.73 -7.53 -11.88
C ASP A 72 19.85 -8.23 -11.09
N SER A 73 20.73 -8.90 -11.80
CA SER A 73 21.89 -9.63 -11.22
C SER A 73 22.86 -8.73 -10.47
N GLN A 74 22.85 -7.43 -10.76
CA GLN A 74 23.70 -6.42 -10.12
C GLN A 74 23.07 -5.76 -8.88
N THR A 75 21.80 -6.02 -8.60
CA THR A 75 21.13 -5.45 -7.43
C THR A 75 21.63 -6.12 -6.15
N ILE A 76 21.86 -5.33 -5.11
CA ILE A 76 22.20 -5.83 -3.77
C ILE A 76 21.16 -6.88 -3.37
N VAL A 77 21.66 -8.07 -2.98
CA VAL A 77 20.79 -9.17 -2.56
C VAL A 77 20.13 -8.79 -1.24
N THR A 78 18.89 -8.32 -1.29
CA THR A 78 18.05 -8.16 -0.12
C THR A 78 17.26 -9.43 0.10
N GLU A 79 17.56 -10.13 1.18
CA GLU A 79 16.79 -11.30 1.62
C GLU A 79 15.79 -10.86 2.70
N GLN A 80 14.54 -11.27 2.54
CA GLN A 80 13.52 -11.14 3.56
C GLN A 80 13.20 -12.52 4.12
N ARG A 81 13.31 -12.65 5.44
CA ARG A 81 13.01 -13.90 6.14
C ARG A 81 11.67 -13.77 6.87
N ILE A 82 10.83 -14.78 6.69
CA ILE A 82 9.56 -14.93 7.38
C ILE A 82 9.66 -16.19 8.26
N GLU A 83 9.38 -16.05 9.52
CA GLU A 83 9.24 -17.16 10.45
C GLU A 83 7.76 -17.41 10.74
N SER A 84 7.33 -18.66 10.65
CA SER A 84 5.93 -19.02 10.86
C SER A 84 5.79 -20.36 11.56
N SER A 85 5.05 -20.36 12.66
CA SER A 85 4.73 -21.58 13.39
C SER A 85 3.58 -22.40 12.78
N THR A 86 2.83 -21.79 11.86
CA THR A 86 1.68 -22.43 11.21
C THR A 86 2.05 -23.20 9.94
N VAL A 87 3.26 -23.01 9.43
CA VAL A 87 3.75 -23.67 8.24
C VAL A 87 4.38 -25.01 8.62
N THR A 88 3.78 -26.11 8.20
CA THR A 88 4.21 -27.47 8.55
C THR A 88 4.67 -28.29 7.35
N THR A 89 4.49 -27.80 6.13
CA THR A 89 4.86 -28.52 4.89
C THR A 89 5.70 -27.65 3.97
N VAL A 90 6.55 -28.27 3.15
CA VAL A 90 7.38 -27.57 2.14
C VAL A 90 6.49 -26.80 1.16
N ALA A 91 5.41 -27.42 0.67
CA ALA A 91 4.49 -26.78 -0.26
C ALA A 91 3.82 -25.52 0.32
N ALA A 92 3.48 -25.53 1.62
CA ALA A 92 2.93 -24.36 2.29
C ALA A 92 3.99 -23.27 2.46
N ALA A 93 5.25 -23.63 2.79
CA ALA A 93 6.35 -22.71 2.90
C ALA A 93 6.66 -22.01 1.55
N GLU A 94 6.73 -22.77 0.47
CA GLU A 94 6.96 -22.26 -0.88
C GLU A 94 5.80 -21.37 -1.35
N SER A 95 4.56 -21.77 -1.08
CA SER A 95 3.39 -20.98 -1.43
C SER A 95 3.40 -19.63 -0.69
N LEU A 96 3.69 -19.63 0.60
CA LEU A 96 3.80 -18.40 1.40
C LEU A 96 4.97 -17.52 0.95
N ALA A 97 6.13 -18.12 0.64
CA ALA A 97 7.28 -17.40 0.10
C ALA A 97 6.95 -16.72 -1.22
N ARG A 98 6.28 -17.45 -2.14
CA ARG A 98 5.85 -16.92 -3.43
C ARG A 98 4.84 -15.78 -3.29
N MET A 99 3.77 -15.97 -2.53
CA MET A 99 2.75 -14.94 -2.32
C MET A 99 3.33 -13.66 -1.72
N SER A 100 4.22 -13.81 -0.73
CA SER A 100 4.87 -12.67 -0.09
C SER A 100 5.86 -12.00 -1.04
N GLY A 101 6.63 -12.81 -1.79
CA GLY A 101 7.59 -12.34 -2.77
C GLY A 101 6.96 -11.57 -3.91
N GLU A 102 5.93 -12.11 -4.54
CA GLU A 102 5.19 -11.44 -5.61
C GLU A 102 4.56 -10.13 -5.13
N ARG A 103 4.07 -10.10 -3.89
CA ARG A 103 3.51 -8.88 -3.28
C ARG A 103 4.58 -7.81 -3.07
N TRP A 104 5.77 -8.18 -2.60
CA TRP A 104 6.85 -7.24 -2.28
C TRP A 104 7.70 -6.88 -3.51
N ALA A 105 7.70 -7.72 -4.55
CA ALA A 105 8.43 -7.44 -5.79
C ALA A 105 7.84 -6.26 -6.58
N ARG A 106 6.58 -5.93 -6.35
CA ARG A 106 5.95 -4.83 -7.06
C ARG A 106 6.38 -3.49 -6.50
N PRO A 107 6.90 -2.58 -7.34
CA PRO A 107 7.25 -1.24 -6.87
C PRO A 107 5.99 -0.54 -6.33
N GLN A 108 6.08 -0.07 -5.10
CA GLN A 108 4.99 0.65 -4.46
C GLN A 108 5.13 2.14 -4.77
N GLN A 109 4.31 2.65 -5.66
CA GLN A 109 4.19 4.08 -5.86
C GLN A 109 3.32 4.65 -4.74
N SER A 110 3.90 5.52 -3.92
CA SER A 110 3.20 6.29 -2.93
C SER A 110 3.01 7.72 -3.42
N VAL A 111 1.83 8.26 -3.21
CA VAL A 111 1.49 9.63 -3.57
C VAL A 111 0.91 10.31 -2.34
N GLN A 112 1.43 11.49 -2.02
CA GLN A 112 0.86 12.36 -1.00
C GLN A 112 0.34 13.63 -1.68
N VAL A 113 -0.91 13.97 -1.42
CA VAL A 113 -1.55 15.16 -1.98
C VAL A 113 -2.10 16.04 -0.88
N THR A 114 -2.05 17.34 -1.10
CA THR A 114 -2.75 18.32 -0.28
C THR A 114 -3.96 18.81 -1.03
N VAL A 115 -5.14 18.67 -0.43
CA VAL A 115 -6.44 19.04 -1.03
C VAL A 115 -7.26 19.85 -0.02
N PRO A 116 -8.26 20.62 -0.44
CA PRO A 116 -9.27 21.16 0.47
C PRO A 116 -9.91 20.02 1.28
N ALA A 117 -10.31 20.33 2.50
CA ALA A 117 -10.84 19.33 3.43
C ALA A 117 -11.98 18.50 2.83
N ARG A 118 -11.79 17.20 2.81
CA ARG A 118 -12.72 16.17 2.32
C ARG A 118 -12.95 15.12 3.42
N PRO A 119 -13.76 15.44 4.45
CA PRO A 119 -13.97 14.53 5.58
C PRO A 119 -14.77 13.27 5.22
N ASP A 120 -15.32 13.22 4.01
CA ASP A 120 -16.00 12.07 3.42
C ASP A 120 -15.03 10.96 2.98
N LEU A 121 -13.74 11.28 2.78
CA LEU A 121 -12.74 10.27 2.41
C LEU A 121 -12.43 9.30 3.55
N GLY A 122 -12.59 8.03 3.27
CA GLY A 122 -12.30 6.95 4.20
C GLY A 122 -11.01 6.20 3.86
N TYR A 123 -10.53 5.42 4.82
CA TYR A 123 -9.41 4.50 4.62
C TYR A 123 -9.72 3.48 3.51
N ARG A 124 -8.79 3.32 2.57
CA ARG A 124 -8.88 2.48 1.37
C ARG A 124 -9.91 2.91 0.32
N ASP A 125 -10.49 4.08 0.46
CA ASP A 125 -11.33 4.60 -0.62
C ASP A 125 -10.51 4.78 -1.91
N PRO A 126 -11.06 4.38 -3.06
CA PRO A 126 -10.41 4.55 -4.34
C PRO A 126 -10.55 5.99 -4.82
N VAL A 127 -9.42 6.60 -5.16
CA VAL A 127 -9.32 7.96 -5.70
C VAL A 127 -8.60 7.87 -7.03
N ALA A 128 -9.23 8.37 -8.09
CA ALA A 128 -8.57 8.56 -9.37
C ALA A 128 -7.74 9.85 -9.31
N LEU A 129 -6.49 9.76 -9.71
CA LEU A 129 -5.58 10.89 -9.74
C LEU A 129 -4.81 10.90 -11.05
N THR A 130 -4.86 12.02 -11.76
CA THR A 130 -4.12 12.24 -13.02
C THR A 130 -3.35 13.54 -12.94
N ARG A 131 -2.03 13.44 -12.99
CA ARG A 131 -1.07 14.55 -13.05
C ARG A 131 0.08 14.15 -13.96
N HIS A 132 -0.05 14.41 -15.25
CA HIS A 132 0.91 13.98 -16.27
C HIS A 132 2.31 14.56 -16.03
N GLN A 133 2.40 15.82 -15.64
CA GLN A 133 3.68 16.46 -15.34
C GLN A 133 4.45 15.82 -14.18
N ALA A 134 3.72 15.21 -13.24
CA ALA A 134 4.32 14.50 -12.10
C ALA A 134 4.49 12.99 -12.36
N GLY A 135 4.14 12.50 -13.57
CA GLY A 135 4.18 11.06 -13.88
C GLY A 135 3.20 10.23 -13.07
N VAL A 136 2.11 10.85 -12.60
CA VAL A 136 1.09 10.21 -11.75
C VAL A 136 -0.20 10.07 -12.54
N SER A 137 -0.65 8.83 -12.76
CA SER A 137 -1.93 8.55 -13.41
C SER A 137 -2.43 7.17 -12.98
N GLY A 138 -3.62 7.11 -12.40
CA GLY A 138 -4.23 5.85 -12.01
C GLY A 138 -5.21 5.97 -10.85
N VAL A 139 -5.66 4.81 -10.37
CA VAL A 139 -6.52 4.72 -9.19
C VAL A 139 -5.66 4.36 -7.98
N TYR A 140 -5.71 5.19 -6.98
CA TYR A 140 -4.97 5.08 -5.73
C TYR A 140 -5.93 4.76 -4.59
N ARG A 141 -5.41 4.13 -3.52
CA ARG A 141 -6.16 3.89 -2.30
C ARG A 141 -5.65 4.77 -1.18
N VAL A 142 -6.55 5.42 -0.51
CA VAL A 142 -6.27 6.23 0.68
C VAL A 142 -5.68 5.33 1.77
N GLN A 143 -4.50 5.67 2.27
CA GLN A 143 -3.85 4.96 3.38
C GLN A 143 -4.04 5.70 4.71
N SER A 144 -3.88 7.01 4.65
CA SER A 144 -4.10 7.90 5.79
C SER A 144 -4.42 9.30 5.31
N TRP A 145 -4.99 10.09 6.16
CA TRP A 145 -5.14 11.52 5.94
C TRP A 145 -4.99 12.29 7.25
N ASP A 146 -4.50 13.50 7.14
CA ASP A 146 -4.35 14.44 8.23
C ASP A 146 -5.09 15.72 7.87
N LEU A 147 -6.00 16.17 8.74
CA LEU A 147 -6.78 17.37 8.56
C LEU A 147 -6.26 18.44 9.53
N THR A 148 -5.78 19.54 8.99
CA THR A 148 -5.39 20.71 9.78
C THR A 148 -6.62 21.57 10.02
N LEU A 149 -7.07 21.61 11.29
CA LEU A 149 -8.26 22.38 11.69
C LEU A 149 -7.94 23.83 12.09
N SER A 150 -6.66 24.15 12.27
CA SER A 150 -6.20 25.50 12.64
C SER A 150 -5.45 26.12 11.47
N GLY A 151 -6.05 27.10 10.86
CA GLY A 151 -5.42 27.99 9.88
C GLY A 151 -5.65 29.45 10.28
N PRO A 152 -5.02 30.43 9.59
CA PRO A 152 -5.46 31.83 9.66
C PRO A 152 -6.95 31.89 9.36
N ASP A 153 -7.66 32.82 10.02
CA ASP A 153 -9.13 32.89 10.06
C ASP A 153 -9.85 32.82 8.70
N ASP A 154 -9.16 33.09 7.60
CA ASP A 154 -9.71 33.06 6.23
C ASP A 154 -9.10 31.95 5.32
N ALA A 155 -8.23 31.08 5.81
CA ALA A 155 -7.64 30.04 4.98
C ALA A 155 -8.53 28.81 4.90
N PRO A 156 -8.72 28.23 3.70
CA PRO A 156 -9.45 26.97 3.59
C PRO A 156 -8.76 25.86 4.37
N ALA A 157 -9.52 25.08 5.12
CA ALA A 157 -8.99 23.91 5.79
C ALA A 157 -8.38 22.96 4.73
N LEU A 158 -7.12 22.61 4.91
CA LEU A 158 -6.40 21.70 4.03
C LEU A 158 -6.24 20.34 4.66
N MET A 159 -6.28 19.33 3.82
CA MET A 159 -6.10 17.92 4.20
C MET A 159 -4.96 17.32 3.39
N SER A 160 -4.01 16.70 4.10
CA SER A 160 -2.97 15.91 3.49
C SER A 160 -3.44 14.45 3.39
N VAL A 161 -3.44 13.89 2.19
CA VAL A 161 -3.89 12.52 1.92
C VAL A 161 -2.73 11.70 1.39
N ALA A 162 -2.35 10.66 2.12
CA ALA A 162 -1.37 9.69 1.66
C ALA A 162 -2.10 8.53 0.98
N MET A 163 -1.66 8.21 -0.24
CA MET A 163 -2.28 7.19 -1.08
C MET A 163 -1.22 6.26 -1.68
N MET A 164 -1.64 5.04 -2.01
CA MET A 164 -0.79 4.07 -2.70
C MET A 164 -1.52 3.51 -3.92
N VAL A 165 -0.75 3.18 -4.97
CA VAL A 165 -1.29 2.44 -6.12
C VAL A 165 -1.88 1.13 -5.62
N ARG A 166 -3.05 0.79 -6.14
CA ARG A 166 -3.61 -0.54 -5.94
C ARG A 166 -2.75 -1.57 -6.68
N GLN A 167 -2.32 -2.56 -5.96
CA GLN A 167 -1.75 -3.79 -6.49
C GLN A 167 -2.81 -4.88 -6.59
#